data_95a85b287db8c01a3a9880415bf951a2
#
_entry.id   95a85b287db8c01a3a9880415bf951a2
#
_cell.length_a   1.000
_cell.length_b   1.000
_cell.length_c   1.000
_cell.angle_alpha   90.00
_cell.angle_beta   90.00
_cell.angle_gamma   90.00
#
_symmetry.space_group_name_H-M   'P 1'
#
loop_
_entity.id
_entity.type
_entity.pdbx_description
1 polymer ?
#
loop_
_entity_poly.entity_id
_entity_poly.type
_entity_poly.pdbx_seq_one_letter_code
_entity_poly.pdbx_strand_id
1 'polypeptide(L)'
;EWLNMPLHPLDSFFRSLLAEAIVKEGGYRNDVCRNLVKDYVDGKFVYLDEQQKALSIEEQQEIREMGREQRQKKVDAFLPPLQASDEIETEKVRLFVSLLASWSRQRAHLMDDGKQNLQWIEQLTSVAGMCDALHILLSTISSPVIDYQTIDSWMSGIYEKGSFTNAVAEKGCRMVVDSPSKIASVAQNTVWMGVDGDDAMAGECAFLYPSEKLQLTQERYIRAWDESMQNQYHQFMSLTPLRMTEKQLILVVCLSRAGEAILKHPLMVRLEQQVSNLDKFIRTPKIDEKKLLDVKVVDREEAAAEIKFDHASKLQWPDHLSPTSIATLTEYPLDFLMERMLNITAEGKAQMADVKTIQGNVAHAVIEALFAPRQGKPYATPKEIAERLKEYDAVYNELVEAKGAILQLAENKLTEKLLHEQLRSCLDSLLEILKDNELKVTGCERYVEMNMKLGLPKALDENGNPKASDMLGFIDMTLEDRDGHPVVFDFKWTTWAKGYQNKLEQNRSVQLELYRQMLGQTKKDEVKRVAYFLMPEARLYSKEAFKGRYCTQIESSDDSNIVEQLRQGVIYRKKQLDAGLLEMMGPYDELSYVNETEDMGLYPLLKNDETGGKKANFFSQYGLFLTKMQDL
;
A
#
# COMPACT_ATOMS: atom_id res chain seq x y z
N GLU A 1 -11.05 1.01 1.72
CA GLU A 1 -11.62 2.31 2.16
C GLU A 1 -12.95 2.14 2.91
N TRP A 2 -13.95 1.42 2.36
CA TRP A 2 -15.25 1.20 2.99
C TRP A 2 -15.12 0.73 4.45
N LEU A 3 -14.32 -0.30 4.71
CA LEU A 3 -14.11 -0.85 6.06
C LEU A 3 -13.43 0.13 7.03
N ASN A 4 -12.69 1.12 6.52
CA ASN A 4 -11.97 2.11 7.33
C ASN A 4 -12.77 3.39 7.61
N MET A 5 -14.03 3.46 7.16
CA MET A 5 -14.87 4.61 7.47
C MET A 5 -15.10 4.75 8.98
N PRO A 6 -15.02 5.97 9.55
CA PRO A 6 -15.19 6.20 10.99
C PRO A 6 -16.53 5.68 11.52
N LEU A 7 -17.60 5.88 10.75
CA LEU A 7 -18.93 5.36 11.02
C LEU A 7 -19.27 4.25 10.04
N HIS A 8 -19.66 3.09 10.55
CA HIS A 8 -19.86 1.89 9.73
C HIS A 8 -20.89 0.96 10.38
N PRO A 9 -21.72 0.25 9.59
CA PRO A 9 -22.70 -0.69 10.12
C PRO A 9 -22.12 -2.00 10.70
N LEU A 10 -20.91 -2.40 10.25
CA LEU A 10 -20.20 -3.57 10.81
C LEU A 10 -19.43 -3.21 12.08
N ASP A 11 -19.21 -4.20 12.94
CA ASP A 11 -18.50 -4.05 14.19
C ASP A 11 -17.03 -3.66 13.98
N SER A 12 -16.53 -2.70 14.76
CA SER A 12 -15.22 -2.07 14.54
C SER A 12 -14.05 -3.06 14.59
N PHE A 13 -14.06 -3.98 15.54
CA PHE A 13 -13.00 -4.97 15.69
C PHE A 13 -12.93 -5.93 14.48
N PHE A 14 -14.08 -6.50 14.10
CA PHE A 14 -14.16 -7.38 12.95
C PHE A 14 -13.71 -6.69 11.66
N ARG A 15 -14.18 -5.47 11.39
CA ARG A 15 -13.83 -4.75 10.16
C ARG A 15 -12.35 -4.35 10.11
N SER A 16 -11.73 -4.06 11.27
CA SER A 16 -10.28 -3.78 11.32
C SER A 16 -9.48 -5.03 10.96
N LEU A 17 -9.81 -6.18 11.53
CA LEU A 17 -9.18 -7.45 11.18
C LEU A 17 -9.39 -7.81 9.71
N LEU A 18 -10.60 -7.61 9.20
CA LEU A 18 -10.90 -7.89 7.79
C LEU A 18 -10.15 -6.93 6.85
N ALA A 19 -10.07 -5.64 7.19
CA ALA A 19 -9.32 -4.67 6.41
C ALA A 19 -7.82 -4.99 6.40
N GLU A 20 -7.26 -5.37 7.54
CA GLU A 20 -5.85 -5.81 7.65
C GLU A 20 -5.59 -7.08 6.82
N ALA A 21 -6.48 -8.07 6.89
CA ALA A 21 -6.38 -9.28 6.10
C ALA A 21 -6.43 -8.99 4.59
N ILE A 22 -7.35 -8.13 4.13
CA ILE A 22 -7.45 -7.74 2.72
C ILE A 22 -6.15 -7.08 2.24
N VAL A 23 -5.57 -6.21 3.07
CA VAL A 23 -4.31 -5.53 2.73
C VAL A 23 -3.16 -6.51 2.66
N LYS A 24 -3.05 -7.40 3.65
CA LYS A 24 -1.96 -8.38 3.75
C LYS A 24 -2.00 -9.41 2.63
N GLU A 25 -3.19 -9.91 2.31
CA GLU A 25 -3.38 -10.91 1.25
C GLU A 25 -3.50 -10.30 -0.17
N GLY A 26 -3.68 -8.98 -0.27
CA GLY A 26 -3.83 -8.27 -1.56
C GLY A 26 -5.22 -8.36 -2.19
N GLY A 27 -6.22 -8.92 -1.51
CA GLY A 27 -7.59 -9.03 -1.99
C GLY A 27 -8.56 -9.57 -0.95
N TYR A 28 -9.85 -9.53 -1.27
CA TYR A 28 -10.92 -9.99 -0.36
C TYR A 28 -11.28 -11.47 -0.55
N ARG A 29 -11.14 -12.00 -1.78
CA ARG A 29 -11.64 -13.33 -2.17
C ARG A 29 -10.62 -14.44 -1.93
N ASN A 30 -10.16 -14.56 -0.69
CA ASN A 30 -9.20 -15.57 -0.24
C ASN A 30 -9.70 -16.33 1.00
N ASP A 31 -9.02 -17.40 1.37
CA ASP A 31 -9.42 -18.25 2.49
C ASP A 31 -9.29 -17.56 3.85
N VAL A 32 -8.34 -16.64 4.02
CA VAL A 32 -8.18 -15.89 5.26
C VAL A 32 -9.40 -15.01 5.51
N CYS A 33 -9.83 -14.25 4.50
CA CYS A 33 -11.04 -13.43 4.59
C CYS A 33 -12.30 -14.27 4.77
N ARG A 34 -12.43 -15.42 4.08
CA ARG A 34 -13.54 -16.35 4.25
C ARG A 34 -13.65 -16.85 5.69
N ASN A 35 -12.52 -17.25 6.27
CA ASN A 35 -12.47 -17.72 7.65
C ASN A 35 -12.81 -16.61 8.65
N LEU A 36 -12.31 -15.38 8.45
CA LEU A 36 -12.65 -14.24 9.30
C LEU A 36 -14.14 -13.91 9.26
N VAL A 37 -14.74 -13.90 8.07
CA VAL A 37 -16.20 -13.69 7.91
C VAL A 37 -16.98 -14.78 8.61
N LYS A 38 -16.59 -16.04 8.46
CA LYS A 38 -17.21 -17.18 9.16
C LYS A 38 -17.08 -17.04 10.67
N ASP A 39 -15.89 -16.73 11.16
CA ASP A 39 -15.61 -16.54 12.59
C ASP A 39 -16.43 -15.39 13.20
N TYR A 40 -16.67 -14.32 12.44
CA TYR A 40 -17.55 -13.23 12.84
C TYR A 40 -19.00 -13.71 12.95
N VAL A 41 -19.52 -14.39 11.95
CA VAL A 41 -20.88 -14.92 11.95
C VAL A 41 -21.08 -15.90 13.10
N ASP A 42 -20.10 -16.78 13.34
CA ASP A 42 -20.13 -17.77 14.43
C ASP A 42 -19.91 -17.15 15.83
N GLY A 43 -19.68 -15.83 15.91
CA GLY A 43 -19.61 -15.09 17.17
C GLY A 43 -18.29 -15.22 17.92
N LYS A 44 -17.20 -15.62 17.27
CA LYS A 44 -15.89 -15.72 17.92
C LYS A 44 -15.35 -14.38 18.42
N PHE A 45 -15.82 -13.27 17.83
CA PHE A 45 -15.44 -11.90 18.22
C PHE A 45 -16.42 -11.25 19.22
N VAL A 46 -17.41 -11.99 19.71
CA VAL A 46 -18.30 -11.49 20.75
C VAL A 46 -17.52 -11.37 22.05
N TYR A 47 -17.47 -10.14 22.58
CA TYR A 47 -16.83 -9.90 23.87
C TYR A 47 -17.66 -10.55 24.96
N LEU A 48 -17.02 -11.42 25.74
CA LEU A 48 -17.59 -12.01 26.96
C LEU A 48 -17.04 -11.25 28.16
N ASP A 49 -17.91 -10.78 29.05
CA ASP A 49 -17.50 -10.20 30.31
C ASP A 49 -16.91 -11.26 31.28
N GLU A 50 -16.38 -10.83 32.42
CA GLU A 50 -15.75 -11.77 33.37
C GLU A 50 -16.69 -12.80 33.94
N GLN A 51 -18.01 -12.46 34.10
CA GLN A 51 -19.02 -13.39 34.59
C GLN A 51 -19.35 -14.43 33.50
N GLN A 52 -19.46 -13.99 32.26
CA GLN A 52 -19.71 -14.86 31.11
C GLN A 52 -18.51 -15.77 30.76
N LYS A 53 -17.27 -15.31 31.00
CA LYS A 53 -16.07 -16.16 30.87
C LYS A 53 -15.99 -17.27 31.91
N ALA A 54 -16.64 -17.09 33.04
CA ALA A 54 -16.71 -18.10 34.11
C ALA A 54 -17.79 -19.19 33.88
N LEU A 55 -18.63 -19.04 32.85
CA LEU A 55 -19.66 -20.02 32.49
C LEU A 55 -19.05 -21.25 31.81
N SER A 56 -19.82 -22.31 31.71
CA SER A 56 -19.43 -23.52 30.97
C SER A 56 -19.19 -23.21 29.47
N ILE A 57 -18.44 -24.03 28.78
CA ILE A 57 -18.15 -23.90 27.35
C ILE A 57 -19.46 -23.88 26.53
N GLU A 58 -20.44 -24.68 26.94
CA GLU A 58 -21.74 -24.77 26.28
C GLU A 58 -22.54 -23.45 26.43
N GLU A 59 -22.61 -22.89 27.63
CA GLU A 59 -23.26 -21.62 27.86
C GLU A 59 -22.57 -20.44 27.16
N GLN A 60 -21.24 -20.43 27.11
CA GLN A 60 -20.49 -19.45 26.32
C GLN A 60 -20.80 -19.57 24.82
N GLN A 61 -21.00 -20.79 24.34
CA GLN A 61 -21.34 -21.04 22.95
C GLN A 61 -22.77 -20.59 22.61
N GLU A 62 -23.72 -20.78 23.51
CA GLU A 62 -25.07 -20.24 23.35
C GLU A 62 -25.08 -18.71 23.26
N ILE A 63 -24.29 -18.02 24.10
CA ILE A 63 -24.15 -16.56 24.05
C ILE A 63 -23.55 -16.12 22.69
N ARG A 64 -22.57 -16.86 22.17
CA ARG A 64 -21.97 -16.55 20.86
C ARG A 64 -22.91 -16.82 19.69
N GLU A 65 -23.74 -17.85 19.79
CA GLU A 65 -24.77 -18.17 18.78
C GLU A 65 -25.92 -17.15 18.80
N MET A 66 -26.19 -16.57 19.97
CA MET A 66 -27.13 -15.48 20.09
C MET A 66 -26.71 -14.31 19.18
N GLY A 67 -27.60 -13.92 18.28
CA GLY A 67 -27.33 -12.86 17.28
C GLY A 67 -26.60 -13.34 16.00
N ARG A 68 -26.38 -14.64 15.82
CA ARG A 68 -25.77 -15.20 14.58
C ARG A 68 -26.53 -14.76 13.33
N GLU A 69 -27.84 -14.85 13.36
CA GLU A 69 -28.70 -14.43 12.24
C GLU A 69 -28.56 -12.93 11.93
N GLN A 70 -28.42 -12.10 12.94
CA GLN A 70 -28.19 -10.65 12.74
C GLN A 70 -26.82 -10.36 12.16
N ARG A 71 -25.77 -11.08 12.61
CA ARG A 71 -24.43 -10.95 12.04
C ARG A 71 -24.39 -11.42 10.59
N GLN A 72 -25.06 -12.53 10.28
CA GLN A 72 -25.19 -13.01 8.91
C GLN A 72 -25.90 -11.98 8.02
N LYS A 73 -27.02 -11.40 8.46
CA LYS A 73 -27.72 -10.33 7.72
C LYS A 73 -26.84 -9.11 7.48
N LYS A 74 -26.01 -8.73 8.45
CA LYS A 74 -25.04 -7.63 8.27
C LYS A 74 -23.97 -7.98 7.23
N VAL A 75 -23.44 -9.19 7.25
CA VAL A 75 -22.47 -9.67 6.26
C VAL A 75 -23.08 -9.67 4.86
N ASP A 76 -24.25 -10.28 4.71
CA ASP A 76 -24.94 -10.39 3.42
C ASP A 76 -25.33 -9.02 2.82
N ALA A 77 -25.60 -8.04 3.70
CA ALA A 77 -25.99 -6.70 3.28
C ALA A 77 -24.78 -5.79 2.98
N PHE A 78 -23.70 -5.87 3.76
CA PHE A 78 -22.65 -4.85 3.76
C PHE A 78 -21.29 -5.31 3.27
N LEU A 79 -21.13 -6.61 2.96
CA LEU A 79 -19.93 -7.14 2.32
C LEU A 79 -20.26 -7.70 0.93
N PRO A 80 -19.34 -7.56 -0.03
CA PRO A 80 -19.52 -8.19 -1.34
C PRO A 80 -19.49 -9.72 -1.20
N PRO A 81 -20.11 -10.47 -2.13
CA PRO A 81 -20.04 -11.92 -2.11
C PRO A 81 -18.59 -12.40 -2.25
N LEU A 82 -18.26 -13.47 -1.51
CA LEU A 82 -16.93 -14.08 -1.53
C LEU A 82 -16.64 -14.85 -2.84
N GLN A 83 -17.68 -15.16 -3.62
CA GLN A 83 -17.52 -15.73 -4.95
C GLN A 83 -17.63 -14.63 -6.00
N ALA A 84 -16.80 -14.72 -7.03
CA ALA A 84 -16.86 -13.81 -8.16
C ALA A 84 -18.20 -13.93 -8.88
N SER A 85 -18.76 -12.79 -9.25
CA SER A 85 -19.90 -12.71 -10.15
C SER A 85 -19.69 -11.50 -11.05
N ASP A 86 -19.73 -11.71 -12.35
CA ASP A 86 -19.62 -10.63 -13.34
C ASP A 86 -20.88 -9.76 -13.39
N GLU A 87 -21.97 -10.25 -12.82
CA GLU A 87 -23.28 -9.58 -12.81
C GLU A 87 -23.65 -9.14 -11.41
N ILE A 88 -24.06 -7.87 -11.28
CA ILE A 88 -24.56 -7.30 -10.04
C ILE A 88 -26.07 -7.45 -10.02
N GLU A 89 -26.61 -8.24 -9.09
CA GLU A 89 -28.04 -8.40 -8.92
C GLU A 89 -28.69 -7.10 -8.45
N THR A 90 -29.61 -6.56 -9.24
CA THR A 90 -30.29 -5.29 -8.94
C THR A 90 -30.98 -5.29 -7.59
N GLU A 91 -31.59 -6.41 -7.18
CA GLU A 91 -32.26 -6.53 -5.87
C GLU A 91 -31.28 -6.48 -4.69
N LYS A 92 -30.08 -7.02 -4.84
CA LYS A 92 -29.03 -6.90 -3.79
C LYS A 92 -28.60 -5.46 -3.62
N VAL A 93 -28.43 -4.72 -4.71
CA VAL A 93 -28.11 -3.28 -4.65
C VAL A 93 -29.22 -2.51 -3.99
N ARG A 94 -30.51 -2.78 -4.33
CA ARG A 94 -31.66 -2.15 -3.66
C ARG A 94 -31.68 -2.41 -2.17
N LEU A 95 -31.46 -3.66 -1.76
CA LEU A 95 -31.42 -4.04 -0.36
C LEU A 95 -30.30 -3.33 0.38
N PHE A 96 -29.08 -3.35 -0.18
CA PHE A 96 -27.91 -2.63 0.37
C PHE A 96 -28.22 -1.15 0.61
N VAL A 97 -28.70 -0.47 -0.43
CA VAL A 97 -28.99 0.97 -0.39
C VAL A 97 -30.08 1.29 0.63
N SER A 98 -31.13 0.49 0.70
CA SER A 98 -32.21 0.64 1.68
C SER A 98 -31.74 0.44 3.12
N LEU A 99 -30.93 -0.60 3.37
CA LEU A 99 -30.36 -0.88 4.70
C LEU A 99 -29.36 0.19 5.14
N LEU A 100 -28.55 0.68 4.21
CA LEU A 100 -27.59 1.76 4.48
C LEU A 100 -28.33 3.07 4.82
N ALA A 101 -29.39 3.42 4.08
CA ALA A 101 -30.22 4.59 4.38
C ALA A 101 -30.86 4.48 5.78
N SER A 102 -31.44 3.32 6.10
CA SER A 102 -32.07 3.07 7.38
C SER A 102 -31.07 3.14 8.54
N TRP A 103 -29.92 2.50 8.40
CA TRP A 103 -28.83 2.55 9.37
C TRP A 103 -28.32 3.98 9.58
N SER A 104 -28.10 4.73 8.50
CA SER A 104 -27.61 6.12 8.55
C SER A 104 -28.57 7.01 9.33
N ARG A 105 -29.89 6.89 9.10
CA ARG A 105 -30.91 7.64 9.85
C ARG A 105 -30.95 7.27 11.33
N GLN A 106 -30.93 5.97 11.63
CA GLN A 106 -30.90 5.50 13.03
C GLN A 106 -29.66 6.00 13.76
N ARG A 107 -28.50 5.94 13.08
CA ARG A 107 -27.24 6.40 13.68
C ARG A 107 -27.24 7.91 13.90
N ALA A 108 -27.71 8.69 12.93
CA ALA A 108 -27.88 10.14 13.08
C ALA A 108 -28.76 10.49 14.27
N HIS A 109 -29.90 9.80 14.42
CA HIS A 109 -30.80 10.01 15.55
C HIS A 109 -30.16 9.67 16.90
N LEU A 110 -29.40 8.58 17.00
CA LEU A 110 -28.70 8.18 18.22
C LEU A 110 -27.54 9.12 18.60
N MET A 111 -27.00 9.87 17.64
CA MET A 111 -25.92 10.83 17.87
C MET A 111 -26.41 12.26 18.16
N ASP A 112 -27.73 12.50 18.15
CA ASP A 112 -28.35 13.80 18.42
C ASP A 112 -28.39 14.08 19.93
N ASP A 113 -27.21 14.46 20.45
CA ASP A 113 -26.98 14.85 21.85
C ASP A 113 -26.98 16.38 22.06
N GLY A 114 -27.51 17.08 21.08
CA GLY A 114 -27.81 18.51 21.20
C GLY A 114 -26.71 19.48 20.75
N LYS A 115 -25.47 19.09 20.42
CA LYS A 115 -24.52 20.05 19.78
C LYS A 115 -23.16 19.49 19.34
N GLN A 116 -22.68 18.39 19.89
CA GLN A 116 -21.28 17.94 19.66
C GLN A 116 -21.07 17.17 18.36
N ASN A 117 -22.13 16.59 17.79
CA ASN A 117 -22.05 15.68 16.65
C ASN A 117 -22.73 16.19 15.38
N LEU A 118 -23.02 17.48 15.27
CA LEU A 118 -23.75 18.05 14.12
C LEU A 118 -23.16 17.67 12.76
N GLN A 119 -21.84 17.72 12.65
CA GLN A 119 -21.16 17.36 11.40
C GLN A 119 -21.42 15.90 10.99
N TRP A 120 -21.39 14.97 11.94
CA TRP A 120 -21.69 13.55 11.67
C TRP A 120 -23.16 13.32 11.35
N ILE A 121 -24.06 14.03 12.03
CA ILE A 121 -25.50 13.97 11.76
C ILE A 121 -25.79 14.46 10.34
N GLU A 122 -25.20 15.56 9.93
CA GLU A 122 -25.32 16.09 8.56
C GLU A 122 -24.80 15.10 7.52
N GLN A 123 -23.63 14.52 7.73
CA GLN A 123 -23.06 13.54 6.81
C GLN A 123 -23.93 12.28 6.70
N LEU A 124 -24.40 11.73 7.82
CA LEU A 124 -25.27 10.56 7.82
C LEU A 124 -26.63 10.85 7.16
N THR A 125 -27.17 12.05 7.36
CA THR A 125 -28.40 12.49 6.71
C THR A 125 -28.20 12.64 5.20
N SER A 126 -27.06 13.19 4.79
CA SER A 126 -26.67 13.30 3.38
C SER A 126 -26.55 11.92 2.71
N VAL A 127 -25.83 10.98 3.35
CA VAL A 127 -25.73 9.60 2.87
C VAL A 127 -27.10 8.95 2.71
N ALA A 128 -27.98 9.11 3.70
CA ALA A 128 -29.34 8.57 3.62
C ALA A 128 -30.12 9.16 2.44
N GLY A 129 -30.00 10.48 2.19
CA GLY A 129 -30.64 11.15 1.06
C GLY A 129 -30.09 10.68 -0.31
N MET A 130 -28.79 10.48 -0.42
CA MET A 130 -28.16 9.92 -1.63
C MET A 130 -28.62 8.47 -1.87
N CYS A 131 -28.70 7.67 -0.82
CA CYS A 131 -29.24 6.31 -0.90
C CYS A 131 -30.70 6.29 -1.38
N ASP A 132 -31.54 7.20 -0.88
CA ASP A 132 -32.93 7.30 -1.35
C ASP A 132 -33.01 7.66 -2.83
N ALA A 133 -32.21 8.63 -3.28
CA ALA A 133 -32.15 9.02 -4.67
C ALA A 133 -31.71 7.84 -5.57
N LEU A 134 -30.70 7.10 -5.16
CA LEU A 134 -30.26 5.90 -5.88
C LEU A 134 -31.32 4.79 -5.86
N HIS A 135 -32.00 4.60 -4.73
CA HIS A 135 -33.09 3.61 -4.62
C HIS A 135 -34.24 3.93 -5.59
N ILE A 136 -34.61 5.20 -5.76
CA ILE A 136 -35.60 5.64 -6.73
C ILE A 136 -35.16 5.28 -8.16
N LEU A 137 -33.91 5.57 -8.53
CA LEU A 137 -33.37 5.21 -9.84
C LEU A 137 -33.38 3.69 -10.06
N LEU A 138 -32.92 2.93 -9.08
CA LEU A 138 -32.95 1.45 -9.12
C LEU A 138 -34.37 0.91 -9.29
N SER A 139 -35.39 1.57 -8.72
CA SER A 139 -36.79 1.14 -8.84
C SER A 139 -37.36 1.31 -10.27
N THR A 140 -36.72 2.12 -11.11
CA THR A 140 -37.10 2.28 -12.53
C THR A 140 -36.59 1.17 -13.42
N ILE A 141 -35.64 0.35 -12.96
CA ILE A 141 -35.06 -0.74 -13.74
C ILE A 141 -35.88 -2.01 -13.57
N SER A 142 -36.20 -2.64 -14.70
CA SER A 142 -36.85 -3.96 -14.76
C SER A 142 -35.84 -5.10 -14.89
N SER A 143 -34.57 -4.81 -15.23
CA SER A 143 -33.52 -5.83 -15.39
C SER A 143 -33.15 -6.45 -14.04
N PRO A 144 -33.00 -7.78 -13.95
CA PRO A 144 -32.54 -8.45 -12.74
C PRO A 144 -31.08 -8.15 -12.40
N VAL A 145 -30.29 -7.69 -13.38
CA VAL A 145 -28.88 -7.34 -13.25
C VAL A 145 -28.62 -5.92 -13.73
N ILE A 146 -27.61 -5.29 -13.12
CA ILE A 146 -27.16 -3.94 -13.44
C ILE A 146 -25.63 -3.94 -13.55
N ASP A 147 -25.10 -3.20 -14.51
CA ASP A 147 -23.66 -3.05 -14.65
C ASP A 147 -23.09 -1.95 -13.73
N TYR A 148 -21.81 -2.10 -13.42
CA TYR A 148 -21.10 -1.17 -12.52
C TYR A 148 -21.05 0.26 -13.07
N GLN A 149 -20.88 0.43 -14.38
CA GLN A 149 -20.76 1.76 -15.02
C GLN A 149 -22.04 2.56 -14.87
N THR A 150 -23.18 1.89 -14.99
CA THR A 150 -24.49 2.53 -14.78
C THR A 150 -24.65 3.01 -13.33
N ILE A 151 -24.27 2.17 -12.33
CA ILE A 151 -24.30 2.56 -10.91
C ILE A 151 -23.37 3.75 -10.65
N ASP A 152 -22.14 3.68 -11.16
CA ASP A 152 -21.13 4.72 -10.97
C ASP A 152 -21.57 6.06 -11.58
N SER A 153 -22.10 6.03 -12.79
CA SER A 153 -22.66 7.21 -13.46
C SER A 153 -23.81 7.84 -12.67
N TRP A 154 -24.71 7.02 -12.12
CA TRP A 154 -25.81 7.53 -11.30
C TRP A 154 -25.34 8.11 -9.99
N MET A 155 -24.39 7.42 -9.32
CA MET A 155 -23.79 7.92 -8.09
C MET A 155 -23.09 9.26 -8.31
N SER A 156 -22.33 9.39 -9.38
CA SER A 156 -21.69 10.65 -9.77
C SER A 156 -22.73 11.75 -10.00
N GLY A 157 -23.81 11.48 -10.74
CA GLY A 157 -24.87 12.45 -10.97
C GLY A 157 -25.67 12.84 -9.71
N ILE A 158 -25.80 11.93 -8.72
CA ILE A 158 -26.39 12.23 -7.43
C ILE A 158 -25.45 13.12 -6.62
N TYR A 159 -24.16 12.81 -6.62
CA TYR A 159 -23.12 13.55 -5.89
C TYR A 159 -22.93 14.97 -6.44
N GLU A 160 -22.93 15.15 -7.76
CA GLU A 160 -22.78 16.46 -8.43
C GLU A 160 -23.91 17.44 -8.10
N LYS A 161 -25.11 16.94 -7.75
CA LYS A 161 -26.25 17.79 -7.32
C LYS A 161 -26.06 18.48 -5.97
N GLY A 162 -24.96 18.21 -5.31
CA GLY A 162 -24.60 18.80 -4.03
C GLY A 162 -25.00 17.97 -2.82
N SER A 163 -24.48 18.33 -1.67
CA SER A 163 -24.76 17.63 -0.42
C SER A 163 -26.20 17.87 0.06
N PHE A 164 -26.86 16.82 0.49
CA PHE A 164 -28.13 16.91 1.20
C PHE A 164 -27.84 17.36 2.65
N THR A 165 -27.60 18.65 2.83
CA THR A 165 -27.30 19.22 4.14
C THR A 165 -28.52 19.96 4.69
N ASN A 166 -28.77 19.83 5.97
CA ASN A 166 -29.73 20.64 6.71
C ASN A 166 -29.09 21.92 7.27
N ALA A 167 -27.82 22.16 6.95
CA ALA A 167 -27.15 23.37 7.40
C ALA A 167 -27.85 24.62 6.88
N VAL A 168 -28.26 25.47 7.82
CA VAL A 168 -28.90 26.73 7.52
C VAL A 168 -27.82 27.81 7.43
N ALA A 169 -27.91 28.66 6.42
CA ALA A 169 -26.99 29.78 6.29
C ALA A 169 -27.01 30.65 7.55
N GLU A 170 -25.84 30.94 8.11
CA GLU A 170 -25.72 31.78 9.29
C GLU A 170 -26.19 33.21 8.99
N LYS A 171 -26.95 33.78 9.91
CA LYS A 171 -27.37 35.17 9.79
C LYS A 171 -26.16 36.11 9.86
N GLY A 172 -26.02 36.95 8.83
CA GLY A 172 -24.89 37.87 8.73
C GLY A 172 -23.67 37.31 8.03
N CYS A 173 -23.78 36.10 7.47
CA CYS A 173 -22.74 35.53 6.58
C CYS A 173 -22.49 36.46 5.39
N ARG A 174 -21.22 36.67 5.05
CA ARG A 174 -20.84 37.44 3.85
C ARG A 174 -21.18 36.61 2.62
N MET A 175 -21.53 37.28 1.53
CA MET A 175 -21.74 36.58 0.28
C MET A 175 -20.39 36.03 -0.22
N VAL A 176 -20.35 34.71 -0.44
CA VAL A 176 -19.22 34.01 -1.00
C VAL A 176 -19.70 33.29 -2.27
N VAL A 177 -18.95 33.43 -3.34
CA VAL A 177 -19.20 32.73 -4.61
C VAL A 177 -17.93 32.02 -5.05
N ASP A 178 -18.06 30.90 -5.72
CA ASP A 178 -16.96 30.05 -6.17
C ASP A 178 -16.37 30.47 -7.53
N SER A 179 -17.04 31.40 -8.22
CA SER A 179 -16.62 31.92 -9.53
C SER A 179 -16.92 33.40 -9.67
N PRO A 180 -16.05 34.19 -10.30
CA PRO A 180 -16.31 35.59 -10.63
C PRO A 180 -17.62 35.82 -11.39
N SER A 181 -18.00 34.90 -12.24
CA SER A 181 -19.23 34.98 -13.06
C SER A 181 -20.52 34.88 -12.23
N LYS A 182 -20.48 34.34 -11.04
CA LYS A 182 -21.65 34.14 -10.16
C LYS A 182 -21.98 35.36 -9.28
N ILE A 183 -21.21 36.45 -9.39
CA ILE A 183 -21.52 37.67 -8.65
C ILE A 183 -22.80 38.31 -9.25
N ALA A 184 -23.86 38.25 -8.47
CA ALA A 184 -25.20 38.69 -8.91
C ALA A 184 -25.60 40.09 -8.39
N SER A 185 -24.82 40.67 -7.46
CA SER A 185 -25.13 41.98 -6.86
C SER A 185 -23.89 42.84 -6.65
N VAL A 186 -24.10 44.16 -6.63
CA VAL A 186 -23.03 45.10 -6.36
C VAL A 186 -22.62 45.02 -4.90
N ALA A 187 -21.29 44.97 -4.62
CA ALA A 187 -20.69 44.97 -3.30
C ALA A 187 -19.81 46.19 -3.10
N GLN A 188 -19.79 46.73 -1.88
CA GLN A 188 -18.88 47.84 -1.58
C GLN A 188 -17.41 47.41 -1.63
N ASN A 189 -17.12 46.24 -1.08
CA ASN A 189 -15.77 45.68 -1.05
C ASN A 189 -15.83 44.21 -1.50
N THR A 190 -14.91 43.83 -2.35
CA THR A 190 -14.79 42.44 -2.86
C THR A 190 -13.37 41.95 -2.64
N VAL A 191 -13.25 40.73 -2.17
CA VAL A 191 -11.99 39.99 -2.12
C VAL A 191 -12.03 38.87 -3.11
N TRP A 192 -11.15 38.86 -4.09
CA TRP A 192 -11.03 37.82 -5.07
C TRP A 192 -9.78 36.99 -4.78
N MET A 193 -10.00 35.77 -4.35
CA MET A 193 -8.93 34.81 -3.99
C MET A 193 -8.51 33.99 -5.21
N GLY A 194 -7.22 33.69 -5.31
CA GLY A 194 -6.70 32.79 -6.35
C GLY A 194 -6.75 33.40 -7.76
N VAL A 195 -6.33 34.66 -7.90
CA VAL A 195 -6.27 35.30 -9.22
C VAL A 195 -5.03 34.82 -9.97
N ASP A 196 -5.15 33.65 -10.59
CA ASP A 196 -4.06 33.01 -11.36
C ASP A 196 -4.49 32.72 -12.81
N GLY A 197 -3.53 32.25 -13.62
CA GLY A 197 -3.75 32.04 -15.06
C GLY A 197 -4.39 30.69 -15.40
N ASP A 198 -4.47 29.77 -14.45
CA ASP A 198 -4.93 28.40 -14.73
C ASP A 198 -6.44 28.34 -15.02
N ASP A 199 -7.23 29.23 -14.38
CA ASP A 199 -8.68 29.29 -14.60
C ASP A 199 -9.10 29.99 -15.92
N ALA A 200 -8.15 30.57 -16.63
CA ALA A 200 -8.48 31.47 -17.76
C ALA A 200 -8.68 30.75 -19.11
N MET A 201 -8.40 29.47 -19.24
CA MET A 201 -8.19 28.83 -20.53
C MET A 201 -8.88 27.46 -20.74
N ALA A 202 -9.74 27.01 -19.86
CA ALA A 202 -10.51 25.77 -20.11
C ALA A 202 -11.60 26.03 -21.16
N GLY A 203 -11.30 25.81 -22.43
CA GLY A 203 -12.29 25.86 -23.49
C GLY A 203 -13.32 24.74 -23.36
N GLU A 204 -14.59 25.02 -23.62
CA GLU A 204 -15.62 23.98 -23.76
C GLU A 204 -15.13 22.90 -24.74
N CYS A 205 -15.31 21.62 -24.39
CA CYS A 205 -14.88 20.50 -25.21
C CYS A 205 -13.36 20.47 -25.50
N ALA A 206 -12.52 20.80 -24.52
CA ALA A 206 -11.06 20.74 -24.65
C ALA A 206 -10.54 19.33 -25.04
N PHE A 207 -11.33 18.28 -24.82
CA PHE A 207 -11.05 16.89 -25.19
C PHE A 207 -11.26 16.58 -26.69
N LEU A 208 -11.91 17.46 -27.46
CA LEU A 208 -12.15 17.27 -28.90
C LEU A 208 -11.04 17.91 -29.73
N TYR A 209 -10.59 17.20 -30.76
CA TYR A 209 -9.73 17.78 -31.78
C TYR A 209 -10.41 18.88 -32.59
N PRO A 210 -9.68 19.86 -33.15
CA PRO A 210 -10.27 20.92 -33.97
C PRO A 210 -11.12 20.40 -35.15
N SER A 211 -10.71 19.30 -35.78
CA SER A 211 -11.45 18.64 -36.86
C SER A 211 -12.81 18.09 -36.41
N GLU A 212 -12.84 17.50 -35.21
CA GLU A 212 -14.07 16.93 -34.62
C GLU A 212 -15.03 18.06 -34.23
N LYS A 213 -14.49 19.13 -33.60
CA LYS A 213 -15.27 20.32 -33.28
C LYS A 213 -15.91 20.92 -34.53
N LEU A 214 -15.15 21.02 -35.65
CA LEU A 214 -15.64 21.52 -36.90
C LEU A 214 -16.78 20.65 -37.45
N GLN A 215 -16.61 19.32 -37.45
CA GLN A 215 -17.62 18.39 -37.91
C GLN A 215 -18.91 18.48 -37.10
N LEU A 216 -18.81 18.45 -35.76
CA LEU A 216 -19.96 18.56 -34.87
C LEU A 216 -20.67 19.90 -35.00
N THR A 217 -19.93 20.97 -35.30
CA THR A 217 -20.50 22.29 -35.60
C THR A 217 -21.25 22.29 -36.90
N GLN A 218 -20.70 21.68 -37.96
CA GLN A 218 -21.38 21.58 -39.27
C GLN A 218 -22.66 20.75 -39.18
N GLU A 219 -22.64 19.69 -38.37
CA GLU A 219 -23.81 18.85 -38.12
C GLU A 219 -24.80 19.44 -37.10
N ARG A 220 -24.52 20.62 -36.57
CA ARG A 220 -25.33 21.36 -35.58
C ARG A 220 -25.52 20.66 -34.22
N TYR A 221 -24.68 19.72 -33.88
CA TYR A 221 -24.69 19.10 -32.54
C TYR A 221 -24.11 20.02 -31.47
N ILE A 222 -23.15 20.87 -31.84
CA ILE A 222 -22.62 21.92 -30.95
C ILE A 222 -22.78 23.28 -31.65
N ARG A 223 -22.82 24.34 -30.82
CA ARG A 223 -22.84 25.69 -31.36
C ARG A 223 -21.49 26.03 -31.98
N ALA A 224 -21.52 26.74 -33.13
CA ALA A 224 -20.33 27.34 -33.71
C ALA A 224 -19.80 28.46 -32.79
N TRP A 225 -19.05 28.09 -31.78
CA TRP A 225 -18.31 29.05 -30.98
C TRP A 225 -16.91 29.17 -31.58
N ASP A 226 -16.60 30.33 -32.09
CA ASP A 226 -15.24 30.71 -32.41
C ASP A 226 -14.45 30.80 -31.08
N GLU A 227 -13.25 30.22 -31.03
CA GLU A 227 -12.36 30.30 -29.84
C GLU A 227 -12.14 31.76 -29.41
N SER A 228 -12.12 32.68 -30.36
CA SER A 228 -12.04 34.11 -30.10
C SER A 228 -13.26 34.62 -29.31
N MET A 229 -14.47 34.17 -29.66
CA MET A 229 -15.70 34.56 -28.93
C MET A 229 -15.74 33.93 -27.53
N GLN A 230 -15.32 32.67 -27.39
CA GLN A 230 -15.22 32.03 -26.07
C GLN A 230 -14.25 32.78 -25.17
N ASN A 231 -13.06 33.08 -25.64
CA ASN A 231 -12.07 33.85 -24.92
C ASN A 231 -12.58 35.24 -24.54
N GLN A 232 -13.28 35.92 -25.42
CA GLN A 232 -13.90 37.22 -25.12
C GLN A 232 -14.99 37.09 -24.05
N TYR A 233 -15.82 36.06 -24.13
CA TYR A 233 -16.85 35.79 -23.13
C TYR A 233 -16.25 35.49 -21.75
N HIS A 234 -15.27 34.59 -21.68
CA HIS A 234 -14.57 34.27 -20.43
C HIS A 234 -13.88 35.50 -19.85
N GLN A 235 -13.19 36.28 -20.67
CA GLN A 235 -12.59 37.55 -20.22
C GLN A 235 -13.65 38.52 -19.72
N PHE A 236 -14.77 38.62 -20.40
CA PHE A 236 -15.88 39.46 -19.97
C PHE A 236 -16.45 39.01 -18.63
N MET A 237 -16.65 37.72 -18.43
CA MET A 237 -17.20 37.17 -17.19
C MET A 237 -16.19 37.26 -16.04
N SER A 238 -14.90 37.05 -16.31
CA SER A 238 -13.84 37.20 -15.30
C SER A 238 -13.67 38.63 -14.81
N LEU A 239 -14.11 39.63 -15.57
CA LEU A 239 -14.09 41.01 -15.14
C LEU A 239 -15.32 41.44 -14.30
N THR A 240 -16.24 40.53 -14.00
CA THR A 240 -17.41 40.81 -13.15
C THR A 240 -17.06 41.40 -11.79
N PRO A 241 -16.02 40.94 -11.05
CA PRO A 241 -15.61 41.56 -9.78
C PRO A 241 -15.27 43.05 -9.93
N LEU A 242 -14.63 43.44 -11.03
CA LEU A 242 -14.32 44.86 -11.30
C LEU A 242 -15.56 45.71 -11.53
N ARG A 243 -16.58 45.16 -12.16
CA ARG A 243 -17.83 45.87 -12.49
C ARG A 243 -18.77 45.97 -11.31
N MET A 244 -18.72 44.96 -10.42
CA MET A 244 -19.65 44.81 -9.32
C MET A 244 -19.05 45.27 -7.98
N THR A 245 -17.90 45.94 -7.98
CA THR A 245 -17.27 46.47 -6.79
C THR A 245 -17.29 48.01 -6.82
N GLU A 246 -17.87 48.63 -5.81
CA GLU A 246 -17.98 50.11 -5.75
C GLU A 246 -16.78 50.81 -5.16
N LYS A 247 -16.19 50.27 -4.06
CA LYS A 247 -15.16 50.97 -3.30
C LYS A 247 -13.79 50.30 -3.36
N GLN A 248 -13.69 49.05 -3.00
CA GLN A 248 -12.41 48.36 -2.91
C GLN A 248 -12.47 46.95 -3.45
N LEU A 249 -11.61 46.65 -4.41
CA LEU A 249 -11.34 45.28 -4.90
C LEU A 249 -9.95 44.87 -4.43
N ILE A 250 -9.89 43.76 -3.70
CA ILE A 250 -8.63 43.15 -3.25
C ILE A 250 -8.41 41.89 -4.09
N LEU A 251 -7.31 41.86 -4.84
CA LEU A 251 -6.89 40.70 -5.63
C LEU A 251 -5.83 39.93 -4.86
N VAL A 252 -6.11 38.68 -4.55
CA VAL A 252 -5.12 37.82 -3.88
C VAL A 252 -4.52 36.88 -4.93
N VAL A 253 -3.25 37.13 -5.24
CA VAL A 253 -2.52 36.43 -6.32
C VAL A 253 -1.53 35.48 -5.69
N CYS A 254 -1.57 34.22 -6.12
CA CYS A 254 -0.55 33.23 -5.78
C CYS A 254 0.62 33.34 -6.77
N LEU A 255 1.85 33.35 -6.25
CA LEU A 255 3.06 33.41 -7.09
C LEU A 255 3.61 32.02 -7.41
N SER A 256 3.36 31.06 -6.55
CA SER A 256 3.76 29.66 -6.73
C SER A 256 2.76 28.71 -6.08
N ARG A 257 2.66 27.49 -6.60
CA ARG A 257 1.86 26.39 -6.05
C ARG A 257 2.72 25.14 -6.05
N ALA A 258 2.89 24.50 -4.92
CA ALA A 258 3.75 23.32 -4.75
C ALA A 258 5.19 23.50 -5.29
N GLY A 259 5.75 24.71 -5.17
CA GLY A 259 7.10 25.03 -5.64
C GLY A 259 7.21 25.46 -7.10
N GLU A 260 6.15 25.32 -7.90
CA GLU A 260 6.13 25.76 -9.30
C GLU A 260 5.53 27.16 -9.44
N ALA A 261 6.10 27.97 -10.34
CA ALA A 261 5.60 29.30 -10.63
C ALA A 261 4.26 29.24 -11.35
N ILE A 262 3.31 30.04 -10.90
CA ILE A 262 1.97 30.10 -11.50
C ILE A 262 1.93 31.16 -12.59
N LEU A 263 1.21 30.89 -13.68
CA LEU A 263 0.97 31.86 -14.74
C LEU A 263 0.13 33.03 -14.22
N LYS A 264 0.47 34.24 -14.65
CA LYS A 264 -0.30 35.43 -14.29
C LYS A 264 -1.66 35.44 -14.98
N HIS A 265 -2.70 35.77 -14.23
CA HIS A 265 -4.01 35.98 -14.79
C HIS A 265 -3.99 37.13 -15.83
N PRO A 266 -4.70 37.04 -16.96
CA PRO A 266 -4.72 38.10 -17.99
C PRO A 266 -5.10 39.48 -17.47
N LEU A 267 -5.94 39.55 -16.43
CA LEU A 267 -6.26 40.78 -15.74
C LEU A 267 -5.02 41.47 -15.11
N MET A 268 -4.14 40.67 -14.47
CA MET A 268 -2.93 41.20 -13.86
C MET A 268 -1.98 41.80 -14.90
N VAL A 269 -1.84 41.12 -16.05
CA VAL A 269 -1.05 41.62 -17.18
C VAL A 269 -1.59 42.96 -17.70
N ARG A 270 -2.92 43.10 -17.81
CA ARG A 270 -3.56 44.37 -18.22
C ARG A 270 -3.38 45.48 -17.18
N LEU A 271 -3.49 45.15 -15.91
CA LEU A 271 -3.28 46.14 -14.83
C LEU A 271 -1.84 46.63 -14.83
N GLU A 272 -0.85 45.80 -15.03
CA GLU A 272 0.57 46.16 -15.16
C GLU A 272 0.80 47.12 -16.35
N GLN A 273 0.06 47.00 -17.43
CA GLN A 273 0.18 47.84 -18.62
C GLN A 273 -0.56 49.20 -18.48
N GLN A 274 -1.67 49.21 -17.74
CA GLN A 274 -2.59 50.39 -17.74
C GLN A 274 -2.45 51.24 -16.47
N VAL A 275 -1.99 50.65 -15.37
CA VAL A 275 -1.85 51.37 -14.09
C VAL A 275 -0.41 51.74 -13.85
N SER A 276 -0.09 53.02 -14.08
CA SER A 276 1.22 53.54 -13.71
C SER A 276 1.40 53.50 -12.18
N ASN A 277 2.50 52.95 -11.71
CA ASN A 277 2.82 52.76 -10.28
C ASN A 277 2.00 51.66 -9.57
N LEU A 278 1.65 50.56 -10.25
CA LEU A 278 0.93 49.42 -9.67
C LEU A 278 1.64 48.91 -8.39
N ASP A 279 2.98 48.95 -8.33
CA ASP A 279 3.78 48.51 -7.18
C ASP A 279 3.38 49.20 -5.86
N LYS A 280 2.84 50.42 -5.90
CA LYS A 280 2.35 51.09 -4.69
C LYS A 280 1.12 50.42 -4.08
N PHE A 281 0.41 49.67 -4.86
CA PHE A 281 -0.82 48.95 -4.46
C PHE A 281 -0.55 47.49 -4.11
N ILE A 282 0.60 46.94 -4.53
CA ILE A 282 0.97 45.56 -4.22
C ILE A 282 1.41 45.50 -2.75
N ARG A 283 0.87 44.53 -2.05
CA ARG A 283 1.23 44.20 -0.67
C ARG A 283 1.62 42.73 -0.62
N THR A 284 2.87 42.45 -0.30
CA THR A 284 3.29 41.08 0.06
C THR A 284 3.12 40.97 1.57
N PRO A 285 2.16 40.18 2.05
CA PRO A 285 2.01 39.99 3.48
C PRO A 285 3.28 39.32 4.00
N LYS A 286 3.94 39.96 4.96
CA LYS A 286 4.97 39.30 5.75
C LYS A 286 4.25 38.36 6.71
N ILE A 287 4.08 37.13 6.26
CA ILE A 287 3.55 36.07 7.10
C ILE A 287 4.68 35.73 8.06
N ASP A 288 4.53 36.12 9.30
CA ASP A 288 5.40 35.62 10.37
C ASP A 288 4.91 34.19 10.67
N GLU A 289 5.56 33.24 10.03
CA GLU A 289 5.20 31.79 10.15
C GLU A 289 5.18 31.35 11.62
N LYS A 290 6.02 32.01 12.47
CA LYS A 290 6.03 31.75 13.92
C LYS A 290 4.74 32.20 14.62
N LYS A 291 4.04 33.22 14.09
CA LYS A 291 2.78 33.73 14.66
C LYS A 291 1.54 32.99 14.15
N LEU A 292 1.61 32.42 12.94
CA LEU A 292 0.48 31.73 12.33
C LEU A 292 0.16 30.38 12.98
N LEU A 293 1.18 29.69 13.49
CA LEU A 293 1.03 28.34 13.97
C LEU A 293 1.10 28.20 15.49
N ASP A 294 1.47 29.30 16.22
CA ASP A 294 1.77 29.21 17.66
C ASP A 294 2.68 28.01 18.04
N VAL A 295 3.46 27.56 17.05
CA VAL A 295 4.35 26.43 17.16
C VAL A 295 5.73 26.97 17.50
N LYS A 296 6.23 26.62 18.65
CA LYS A 296 7.65 26.76 18.94
C LYS A 296 8.42 25.93 17.94
N VAL A 297 9.04 26.57 16.95
CA VAL A 297 10.06 25.90 16.15
C VAL A 297 11.24 25.69 17.10
N VAL A 298 11.35 24.48 17.59
CA VAL A 298 12.55 24.04 18.30
C VAL A 298 13.54 23.67 17.21
N ASP A 299 14.68 24.36 17.15
CA ASP A 299 15.78 23.91 16.32
C ASP A 299 16.11 22.47 16.76
N ARG A 300 15.95 21.53 15.86
CA ARG A 300 16.29 20.12 16.16
C ARG A 300 17.80 20.07 16.36
N GLU A 301 18.21 19.65 17.56
CA GLU A 301 19.58 19.21 17.77
C GLU A 301 19.88 18.05 16.80
N GLU A 302 21.12 17.98 16.33
CA GLU A 302 21.56 16.82 15.55
C GLU A 302 21.30 15.55 16.37
N ALA A 303 20.70 14.52 15.77
CA ALA A 303 20.49 13.27 16.49
C ALA A 303 21.82 12.67 16.89
N ALA A 304 21.84 12.16 18.08
CA ALA A 304 22.95 11.35 18.51
C ALA A 304 23.11 10.14 17.59
N ALA A 305 24.34 9.83 17.18
CA ALA A 305 24.63 8.62 16.42
C ALA A 305 24.23 7.36 17.21
N GLU A 306 24.24 7.48 18.52
CA GLU A 306 23.88 6.41 19.47
C GLU A 306 22.89 6.93 20.50
N ILE A 307 21.92 6.10 20.86
CA ILE A 307 21.01 6.34 22.00
C ILE A 307 21.28 5.30 23.08
N LYS A 308 21.44 5.78 24.30
CA LYS A 308 21.41 4.93 25.50
C LYS A 308 20.02 4.99 26.09
N PHE A 309 19.46 3.81 26.36
CA PHE A 309 18.14 3.72 26.97
C PHE A 309 18.15 2.83 28.20
N ASP A 310 17.32 3.22 29.17
CA ASP A 310 17.13 2.45 30.39
C ASP A 310 16.18 1.27 30.14
N HIS A 311 16.22 0.30 31.05
CA HIS A 311 15.31 -0.84 31.02
C HIS A 311 15.48 -1.82 29.84
N ALA A 312 16.68 -2.00 29.31
CA ALA A 312 17.01 -3.01 28.31
C ALA A 312 16.52 -4.42 28.69
N SER A 313 16.50 -4.73 29.99
CA SER A 313 16.00 -6.01 30.52
C SER A 313 14.49 -6.27 30.27
N LYS A 314 13.73 -5.24 29.89
CA LYS A 314 12.31 -5.37 29.52
C LYS A 314 12.11 -5.69 28.05
N LEU A 315 13.14 -5.60 27.21
CA LEU A 315 13.07 -5.96 25.81
C LEU A 315 12.80 -7.45 25.66
N GLN A 316 11.84 -7.78 24.81
CA GLN A 316 11.51 -9.15 24.50
C GLN A 316 12.10 -9.52 23.15
N TRP A 317 13.15 -10.34 23.19
CA TRP A 317 13.71 -10.90 21.97
C TRP A 317 12.73 -11.90 21.35
N PRO A 318 12.61 -11.93 20.01
CA PRO A 318 11.90 -13.02 19.35
C PRO A 318 12.64 -14.34 19.60
N ASP A 319 11.90 -15.43 19.60
CA ASP A 319 12.43 -16.77 19.78
C ASP A 319 13.16 -17.31 18.54
N HIS A 320 12.92 -16.69 17.40
CA HIS A 320 13.58 -16.99 16.12
C HIS A 320 13.68 -15.75 15.23
N LEU A 321 14.64 -15.77 14.32
CA LEU A 321 14.83 -14.76 13.29
C LEU A 321 14.61 -15.36 11.89
N SER A 322 14.15 -14.53 10.96
CA SER A 322 14.14 -14.86 9.52
C SER A 322 15.36 -14.23 8.84
N PRO A 323 15.73 -14.66 7.62
CA PRO A 323 16.77 -14.00 6.84
C PRO A 323 16.58 -12.49 6.70
N THR A 324 15.34 -12.05 6.50
CA THR A 324 14.99 -10.62 6.42
C THR A 324 15.18 -9.92 7.76
N SER A 325 14.74 -10.53 8.87
CA SER A 325 14.91 -9.91 10.20
C SER A 325 16.38 -9.83 10.64
N ILE A 326 17.23 -10.75 10.18
CA ILE A 326 18.68 -10.65 10.39
C ILE A 326 19.24 -9.44 9.65
N ALA A 327 18.86 -9.25 8.37
CA ALA A 327 19.29 -8.09 7.62
C ALA A 327 18.82 -6.78 8.30
N THR A 328 17.57 -6.71 8.74
CA THR A 328 17.05 -5.54 9.46
C THR A 328 17.82 -5.31 10.77
N LEU A 329 18.08 -6.34 11.57
CA LEU A 329 18.82 -6.19 12.83
C LEU A 329 20.26 -5.69 12.62
N THR A 330 20.93 -6.19 11.59
CA THR A 330 22.33 -5.84 11.32
C THR A 330 22.47 -4.47 10.66
N GLU A 331 21.61 -4.15 9.71
CA GLU A 331 21.70 -2.91 8.92
C GLU A 331 20.91 -1.74 9.53
N TYR A 332 19.74 -2.02 10.13
CA TYR A 332 18.78 -1.03 10.61
C TYR A 332 18.26 -1.39 12.02
N PRO A 333 19.11 -1.38 13.03
CA PRO A 333 18.75 -1.88 14.37
C PRO A 333 17.61 -1.10 15.03
N LEU A 334 17.37 0.17 14.67
CA LEU A 334 16.21 0.93 15.12
C LEU A 334 14.90 0.31 14.61
N ASP A 335 14.83 0.01 13.31
CA ASP A 335 13.64 -0.60 12.71
C ASP A 335 13.35 -1.96 13.34
N PHE A 336 14.40 -2.75 13.58
CA PHE A 336 14.27 -4.04 14.28
C PHE A 336 13.76 -3.87 15.71
N LEU A 337 14.31 -2.93 16.46
CA LEU A 337 13.88 -2.65 17.84
C LEU A 337 12.40 -2.28 17.87
N MET A 338 11.98 -1.34 17.00
CA MET A 338 10.61 -0.85 16.99
C MET A 338 9.62 -1.94 16.56
N GLU A 339 9.89 -2.61 15.45
CA GLU A 339 8.94 -3.56 14.83
C GLU A 339 8.91 -4.91 15.54
N ARG A 340 10.08 -5.44 15.91
CA ARG A 340 10.21 -6.84 16.36
C ARG A 340 10.27 -6.99 17.87
N MET A 341 10.83 -6.03 18.59
CA MET A 341 10.98 -6.12 20.03
C MET A 341 9.92 -5.32 20.79
N LEU A 342 9.56 -4.15 20.29
CA LEU A 342 8.56 -3.29 20.92
C LEU A 342 7.16 -3.44 20.30
N ASN A 343 7.06 -4.13 19.16
CA ASN A 343 5.82 -4.29 18.38
C ASN A 343 5.13 -2.94 18.07
N ILE A 344 5.95 -1.91 17.83
CA ILE A 344 5.49 -0.59 17.42
C ILE A 344 5.55 -0.56 15.90
N THR A 345 4.40 -0.61 15.27
CA THR A 345 4.26 -0.38 13.84
C THR A 345 3.74 1.03 13.61
N ALA A 346 4.09 1.64 12.48
CA ALA A 346 3.45 2.89 12.11
C ALA A 346 1.94 2.67 12.09
N GLU A 347 1.19 3.53 12.78
CA GLU A 347 -0.27 3.52 12.71
C GLU A 347 -0.70 3.74 11.26
N GLY A 348 -0.73 2.66 10.52
CA GLY A 348 -1.31 2.63 9.19
C GLY A 348 -2.79 2.35 9.33
N LYS A 349 -3.64 3.26 8.89
CA LYS A 349 -4.85 2.80 8.21
C LYS A 349 -4.38 1.72 7.26
N ALA A 350 -5.05 0.57 7.25
CA ALA A 350 -4.71 -0.52 6.35
C ALA A 350 -4.51 0.06 4.93
N GLN A 351 -3.25 0.15 4.50
CA GLN A 351 -2.87 0.64 3.19
C GLN A 351 -2.44 -0.56 2.37
N MET A 352 -2.99 -0.69 1.18
CA MET A 352 -2.56 -1.75 0.27
C MET A 352 -1.08 -1.53 -0.10
N ALA A 353 -0.35 -2.63 -0.23
CA ALA A 353 1.01 -2.61 -0.73
C ALA A 353 1.07 -1.92 -2.10
N ASP A 354 2.23 -1.38 -2.45
CA ASP A 354 2.41 -0.80 -3.77
C ASP A 354 2.22 -1.84 -4.89
N VAL A 355 1.92 -1.35 -6.09
CA VAL A 355 1.61 -2.21 -7.24
C VAL A 355 2.73 -3.19 -7.55
N LYS A 356 4.00 -2.83 -7.35
CA LYS A 356 5.15 -3.71 -7.61
C LYS A 356 5.22 -4.86 -6.62
N THR A 357 4.98 -4.59 -5.35
CA THR A 357 4.89 -5.62 -4.31
C THR A 357 3.76 -6.59 -4.61
N ILE A 358 2.59 -6.07 -5.01
CA ILE A 358 1.43 -6.90 -5.38
C ILE A 358 1.73 -7.76 -6.61
N GLN A 359 2.38 -7.20 -7.63
CA GLN A 359 2.84 -7.99 -8.79
C GLN A 359 3.74 -9.15 -8.36
N GLY A 360 4.68 -8.90 -7.44
CA GLY A 360 5.54 -9.93 -6.87
C GLY A 360 4.74 -11.02 -6.15
N ASN A 361 3.81 -10.65 -5.29
CA ASN A 361 2.97 -11.59 -4.55
C ASN A 361 2.11 -12.49 -5.47
N VAL A 362 1.53 -11.90 -6.51
CA VAL A 362 0.77 -12.66 -7.53
C VAL A 362 1.71 -13.60 -8.28
N ALA A 363 2.89 -13.14 -8.69
CA ALA A 363 3.85 -13.96 -9.43
C ALA A 363 4.32 -15.18 -8.62
N HIS A 364 4.66 -14.98 -7.33
CA HIS A 364 5.02 -16.09 -6.43
C HIS A 364 3.87 -17.09 -6.29
N ALA A 365 2.65 -16.62 -6.07
CA ALA A 365 1.48 -17.48 -5.93
C ALA A 365 1.19 -18.31 -7.20
N VAL A 366 1.34 -17.72 -8.39
CA VAL A 366 1.16 -18.42 -9.67
C VAL A 366 2.24 -19.48 -9.86
N ILE A 367 3.51 -19.16 -9.53
CA ILE A 367 4.58 -20.16 -9.59
C ILE A 367 4.31 -21.29 -8.63
N GLU A 368 3.93 -21.02 -7.40
CA GLU A 368 3.57 -22.06 -6.42
C GLU A 368 2.45 -22.96 -6.94
N ALA A 369 1.34 -22.38 -7.43
CA ALA A 369 0.20 -23.14 -7.92
C ALA A 369 0.53 -24.08 -9.09
N LEU A 370 1.41 -23.64 -10.01
CA LEU A 370 1.73 -24.36 -11.23
C LEU A 370 2.94 -25.29 -11.09
N PHE A 371 3.90 -24.97 -10.23
CA PHE A 371 5.18 -25.68 -10.13
C PHE A 371 5.27 -26.60 -8.91
N ALA A 372 4.57 -26.33 -7.81
CA ALA A 372 4.66 -27.14 -6.62
C ALA A 372 4.24 -28.60 -6.86
N PRO A 373 4.82 -29.57 -6.13
CA PRO A 373 4.37 -30.95 -6.16
C PRO A 373 2.88 -31.06 -5.75
N ARG A 374 2.09 -31.83 -6.47
CA ARG A 374 0.71 -32.13 -6.08
C ARG A 374 0.68 -33.03 -4.84
N GLN A 375 -0.41 -32.96 -4.09
CA GLN A 375 -0.59 -33.75 -2.87
C GLN A 375 -0.32 -35.25 -3.12
N GLY A 376 0.54 -35.83 -2.28
CA GLY A 376 0.95 -37.23 -2.39
C GLY A 376 2.11 -37.51 -3.35
N LYS A 377 2.65 -36.50 -4.04
CA LYS A 377 3.85 -36.66 -4.88
C LYS A 377 5.06 -35.98 -4.22
N PRO A 378 6.25 -36.65 -4.22
CA PRO A 378 7.45 -36.08 -3.61
C PRO A 378 8.09 -34.96 -4.46
N TYR A 379 7.79 -34.90 -5.74
CA TYR A 379 8.32 -33.87 -6.67
C TYR A 379 7.38 -33.66 -7.87
N ALA A 380 7.57 -32.54 -8.56
CA ALA A 380 6.97 -32.24 -9.86
C ALA A 380 8.06 -32.24 -10.95
N THR A 381 7.80 -32.96 -12.03
CA THR A 381 8.71 -33.03 -13.19
C THR A 381 8.44 -31.90 -14.17
N PRO A 382 9.44 -31.45 -14.98
CA PRO A 382 9.22 -30.47 -16.03
C PRO A 382 8.10 -30.86 -17.03
N LYS A 383 7.88 -32.16 -17.27
CA LYS A 383 6.80 -32.65 -18.12
C LYS A 383 5.42 -32.39 -17.51
N GLU A 384 5.26 -32.65 -16.22
CA GLU A 384 3.99 -32.42 -15.50
C GLU A 384 3.71 -30.91 -15.40
N ILE A 385 4.75 -30.08 -15.16
CA ILE A 385 4.63 -28.64 -15.11
C ILE A 385 4.20 -28.09 -16.47
N ALA A 386 4.74 -28.59 -17.57
CA ALA A 386 4.36 -28.19 -18.93
C ALA A 386 2.88 -28.42 -19.23
N GLU A 387 2.30 -29.51 -18.71
CA GLU A 387 0.85 -29.75 -18.84
C GLU A 387 0.02 -28.76 -18.01
N ARG A 388 0.46 -28.43 -16.78
CA ARG A 388 -0.22 -27.45 -15.93
C ARG A 388 -0.15 -26.02 -16.47
N LEU A 389 0.90 -25.66 -17.17
CA LEU A 389 1.04 -24.35 -17.83
C LEU A 389 -0.05 -24.10 -18.88
N LYS A 390 -0.78 -25.11 -19.32
CA LYS A 390 -1.96 -24.94 -20.18
C LYS A 390 -3.15 -24.33 -19.43
N GLU A 391 -3.17 -24.43 -18.11
CA GLU A 391 -4.19 -23.89 -17.21
C GLU A 391 -3.82 -22.49 -16.69
N TYR A 392 -2.73 -21.88 -17.22
CA TYR A 392 -2.17 -20.62 -16.72
C TYR A 392 -3.20 -19.50 -16.59
N ASP A 393 -4.00 -19.27 -17.63
CA ASP A 393 -4.96 -18.15 -17.65
C ASP A 393 -6.02 -18.28 -16.54
N ALA A 394 -6.51 -19.51 -16.30
CA ALA A 394 -7.47 -19.76 -15.24
C ALA A 394 -6.86 -19.56 -13.85
N VAL A 395 -5.65 -20.11 -13.63
CA VAL A 395 -4.93 -19.98 -12.36
C VAL A 395 -4.54 -18.52 -12.09
N TYR A 396 -4.08 -17.80 -13.12
CA TYR A 396 -3.73 -16.39 -13.00
C TYR A 396 -4.93 -15.54 -12.60
N ASN A 397 -6.07 -15.70 -13.28
CA ASN A 397 -7.28 -14.93 -12.98
C ASN A 397 -7.77 -15.17 -11.55
N GLU A 398 -7.79 -16.43 -11.10
CA GLU A 398 -8.16 -16.76 -9.72
C GLU A 398 -7.23 -16.10 -8.68
N LEU A 399 -5.92 -16.15 -8.93
CA LEU A 399 -4.92 -15.59 -8.00
C LEU A 399 -4.87 -14.07 -8.01
N VAL A 400 -5.11 -13.42 -9.15
CA VAL A 400 -5.25 -11.96 -9.20
C VAL A 400 -6.45 -11.49 -8.39
N GLU A 401 -7.59 -12.18 -8.47
CA GLU A 401 -8.74 -11.87 -7.61
C GLU A 401 -8.44 -12.05 -6.13
N ALA A 402 -7.67 -13.07 -5.78
CA ALA A 402 -7.37 -13.42 -4.39
C ALA A 402 -6.27 -12.54 -3.77
N LYS A 403 -5.23 -12.19 -4.53
CA LYS A 403 -3.98 -11.58 -4.03
C LYS A 403 -3.57 -10.29 -4.75
N GLY A 404 -4.22 -9.96 -5.86
CA GLY A 404 -3.90 -8.81 -6.70
C GLY A 404 -5.11 -7.98 -7.09
N ALA A 405 -6.14 -7.91 -6.27
CA ALA A 405 -7.41 -7.26 -6.60
C ALA A 405 -7.25 -5.79 -7.05
N ILE A 406 -6.26 -5.07 -6.53
CA ILE A 406 -5.96 -3.69 -6.95
C ILE A 406 -5.54 -3.59 -8.43
N LEU A 407 -4.96 -4.66 -8.99
CA LEU A 407 -4.56 -4.69 -10.40
C LEU A 407 -5.77 -4.71 -11.35
N GLN A 408 -6.93 -5.11 -10.86
CA GLN A 408 -8.17 -5.16 -11.63
C GLN A 408 -8.88 -3.80 -11.73
N LEU A 409 -8.43 -2.79 -10.97
CA LEU A 409 -8.95 -1.43 -11.07
C LEU A 409 -8.65 -0.82 -12.44
N ALA A 410 -9.52 0.05 -12.90
CA ALA A 410 -9.44 0.64 -14.25
C ALA A 410 -8.09 1.30 -14.54
N GLU A 411 -7.54 2.03 -13.56
CA GLU A 411 -6.22 2.69 -13.64
C GLU A 411 -5.06 1.70 -13.76
N ASN A 412 -5.20 0.48 -13.25
CA ASN A 412 -4.14 -0.54 -13.25
C ASN A 412 -4.28 -1.59 -14.36
N LYS A 413 -5.30 -1.49 -15.19
CA LYS A 413 -5.63 -2.51 -16.20
C LYS A 413 -4.50 -2.76 -17.21
N LEU A 414 -3.75 -1.73 -17.58
CA LEU A 414 -2.57 -1.88 -18.44
C LEU A 414 -1.45 -2.64 -17.70
N THR A 415 -1.22 -2.32 -16.45
CA THR A 415 -0.21 -2.97 -15.60
C THR A 415 -0.54 -4.43 -15.38
N GLU A 416 -1.80 -4.75 -15.15
CA GLU A 416 -2.30 -6.12 -15.01
C GLU A 416 -2.05 -6.94 -16.30
N LYS A 417 -2.41 -6.38 -17.46
CA LYS A 417 -2.17 -7.04 -18.75
C LYS A 417 -0.68 -7.28 -19.03
N LEU A 418 0.18 -6.29 -18.72
CA LEU A 418 1.63 -6.44 -18.85
C LEU A 418 2.18 -7.51 -17.90
N LEU A 419 1.69 -7.56 -16.66
CA LEU A 419 2.06 -8.60 -15.70
C LEU A 419 1.70 -9.98 -16.23
N HIS A 420 0.48 -10.15 -16.75
CA HIS A 420 0.02 -11.42 -17.32
C HIS A 420 0.95 -11.92 -18.44
N GLU A 421 1.28 -11.05 -19.41
CA GLU A 421 2.15 -11.41 -20.53
C GLU A 421 3.60 -11.69 -20.10
N GLN A 422 4.15 -10.84 -19.22
CA GLN A 422 5.51 -11.01 -18.69
C GLN A 422 5.66 -12.29 -17.87
N LEU A 423 4.68 -12.54 -16.99
CA LEU A 423 4.69 -13.73 -16.15
C LEU A 423 4.58 -15.00 -16.98
N ARG A 424 3.77 -15.02 -18.03
CA ARG A 424 3.71 -16.16 -18.95
C ARG A 424 5.06 -16.46 -19.56
N SER A 425 5.74 -15.46 -20.09
CA SER A 425 7.09 -15.60 -20.65
C SER A 425 8.11 -16.05 -19.61
N CYS A 426 7.99 -15.54 -18.39
CA CYS A 426 8.81 -15.92 -17.25
C CYS A 426 8.67 -17.42 -16.93
N LEU A 427 7.43 -17.93 -16.85
CA LEU A 427 7.15 -19.33 -16.55
C LEU A 427 7.67 -20.30 -17.62
N ASP A 428 7.56 -19.91 -18.89
CA ASP A 428 8.11 -20.70 -20.01
C ASP A 428 9.66 -20.77 -19.91
N SER A 429 10.31 -19.65 -19.55
CA SER A 429 11.77 -19.61 -19.35
C SER A 429 12.20 -20.44 -18.14
N LEU A 430 11.46 -20.37 -17.03
CA LEU A 430 11.73 -21.18 -15.85
C LEU A 430 11.59 -22.67 -16.18
N LEU A 431 10.56 -23.06 -16.93
CA LEU A 431 10.40 -24.45 -17.37
C LEU A 431 11.57 -24.92 -18.27
N GLU A 432 12.10 -24.06 -19.16
CA GLU A 432 13.27 -24.37 -20.00
C GLU A 432 14.52 -24.57 -19.13
N ILE A 433 14.75 -23.70 -18.13
CA ILE A 433 15.85 -23.86 -17.17
C ILE A 433 15.76 -25.21 -16.44
N LEU A 434 14.56 -25.58 -15.99
CA LEU A 434 14.35 -26.88 -15.31
C LEU A 434 14.68 -28.07 -16.23
N LYS A 435 14.30 -27.98 -17.51
CA LYS A 435 14.58 -29.03 -18.51
C LYS A 435 16.08 -29.14 -18.81
N ASP A 436 16.73 -28.01 -19.10
CA ASP A 436 18.14 -27.98 -19.48
C ASP A 436 19.08 -28.47 -18.38
N ASN A 437 18.66 -28.29 -17.11
CA ASN A 437 19.43 -28.70 -15.93
C ASN A 437 18.91 -30.00 -15.28
N GLU A 438 17.94 -30.67 -15.89
CA GLU A 438 17.34 -31.92 -15.39
C GLU A 438 16.83 -31.80 -13.93
N LEU A 439 16.25 -30.63 -13.58
CA LEU A 439 15.78 -30.33 -12.24
C LEU A 439 14.32 -30.78 -12.03
N LYS A 440 14.04 -31.29 -10.85
CA LYS A 440 12.67 -31.59 -10.38
C LYS A 440 12.33 -30.68 -9.22
N VAL A 441 11.12 -30.12 -9.19
CA VAL A 441 10.66 -29.28 -8.08
C VAL A 441 10.24 -30.16 -6.91
N THR A 442 10.84 -29.97 -5.75
CA THR A 442 10.54 -30.72 -4.52
C THR A 442 9.65 -29.93 -3.56
N GLY A 443 9.46 -28.64 -3.78
CA GLY A 443 8.55 -27.79 -3.01
C GLY A 443 8.64 -26.32 -3.42
N CYS A 444 7.54 -25.61 -3.22
CA CYS A 444 7.48 -24.16 -3.25
C CYS A 444 7.09 -23.65 -1.87
N GLU A 445 7.48 -22.41 -1.51
CA GLU A 445 7.24 -21.80 -0.19
C GLU A 445 7.57 -22.78 0.96
N ARG A 446 8.72 -23.44 0.82
CA ARG A 446 9.07 -24.51 1.74
C ARG A 446 9.60 -23.97 3.06
N TYR A 447 8.91 -24.31 4.15
CA TYR A 447 9.38 -24.04 5.51
C TYR A 447 10.71 -24.78 5.80
N VAL A 448 11.68 -24.04 6.29
CA VAL A 448 12.99 -24.55 6.74
C VAL A 448 13.41 -23.85 8.02
N GLU A 449 14.15 -24.58 8.84
CA GLU A 449 14.69 -24.05 10.08
C GLU A 449 16.15 -24.45 10.31
N MET A 450 16.87 -23.68 11.12
CA MET A 450 18.28 -23.87 11.41
C MET A 450 18.61 -23.39 12.82
N ASN A 451 19.66 -23.96 13.40
CA ASN A 451 20.26 -23.46 14.65
C ASN A 451 21.57 -22.73 14.34
N MET A 452 21.55 -21.41 14.40
CA MET A 452 22.74 -20.56 14.27
C MET A 452 23.44 -20.28 15.61
N LYS A 453 22.88 -20.71 16.73
CA LYS A 453 23.39 -20.44 18.10
C LYS A 453 23.46 -18.93 18.39
N LEU A 454 22.37 -18.21 18.11
CA LEU A 454 22.27 -16.76 18.27
C LEU A 454 22.06 -16.32 19.73
N GLY A 455 21.80 -17.26 20.63
CA GLY A 455 21.53 -16.97 22.05
C GLY A 455 20.17 -16.31 22.29
N LEU A 456 19.20 -16.57 21.40
CA LEU A 456 17.83 -16.11 21.55
C LEU A 456 17.05 -16.94 22.60
N PRO A 457 15.93 -16.41 23.14
CA PRO A 457 14.99 -17.21 23.90
C PRO A 457 14.52 -18.40 23.08
N LYS A 458 14.35 -19.56 23.69
CA LYS A 458 13.95 -20.74 22.96
C LYS A 458 12.43 -20.83 22.86
N ALA A 459 11.91 -20.94 21.63
CA ALA A 459 10.53 -21.35 21.39
C ALA A 459 10.27 -22.71 22.03
N LEU A 460 9.03 -22.93 22.47
CA LEU A 460 8.60 -24.24 22.94
C LEU A 460 7.90 -25.01 21.80
N ASP A 461 8.10 -26.32 21.75
CA ASP A 461 7.35 -27.19 20.87
C ASP A 461 5.93 -27.48 21.44
N GLU A 462 5.11 -28.23 20.72
CA GLU A 462 3.75 -28.58 21.13
C GLU A 462 3.70 -29.37 22.46
N ASN A 463 4.82 -29.94 22.88
CA ASN A 463 4.97 -30.69 24.12
C ASN A 463 5.60 -29.87 25.24
N GLY A 464 5.89 -28.57 25.00
CA GLY A 464 6.52 -27.66 25.96
C GLY A 464 8.04 -27.82 26.08
N ASN A 465 8.72 -28.53 25.17
CA ASN A 465 10.19 -28.66 25.17
C ASN A 465 10.81 -27.53 24.34
N PRO A 466 11.99 -27.01 24.75
CA PRO A 466 12.72 -26.00 24.02
C PRO A 466 13.11 -26.49 22.61
N LYS A 467 12.68 -25.77 21.56
CA LYS A 467 13.15 -26.01 20.19
C LYS A 467 14.66 -25.73 20.07
N ALA A 468 15.31 -26.50 19.22
CA ALA A 468 16.74 -26.31 18.97
C ALA A 468 17.03 -25.16 17.98
N SER A 469 16.10 -24.88 17.08
CA SER A 469 16.21 -23.85 16.04
C SER A 469 16.02 -22.44 16.62
N ASP A 470 16.81 -21.49 16.13
CA ASP A 470 16.72 -20.06 16.42
C ASP A 470 16.55 -19.22 15.13
N MET A 471 16.46 -19.91 13.98
CA MET A 471 16.20 -19.34 12.67
C MET A 471 15.14 -20.13 11.93
N LEU A 472 14.26 -19.42 11.26
CA LEU A 472 13.27 -20.00 10.35
C LEU A 472 13.14 -19.18 9.06
N GLY A 473 12.69 -19.81 8.00
CA GLY A 473 12.44 -19.15 6.72
C GLY A 473 11.60 -20.00 5.78
N PHE A 474 11.17 -19.36 4.70
CA PHE A 474 10.47 -20.01 3.61
C PHE A 474 11.31 -19.87 2.35
N ILE A 475 11.58 -20.98 1.68
CA ILE A 475 12.33 -21.01 0.42
C ILE A 475 11.34 -21.02 -0.73
N ASP A 476 11.45 -20.03 -1.62
CA ASP A 476 10.52 -19.85 -2.74
C ASP A 476 10.41 -21.13 -3.59
N MET A 477 11.54 -21.73 -3.97
CA MET A 477 11.53 -23.01 -4.67
C MET A 477 12.73 -23.91 -4.28
N THR A 478 12.44 -25.11 -3.85
CA THR A 478 13.40 -26.18 -3.64
C THR A 478 13.33 -27.19 -4.76
N LEU A 479 14.50 -27.61 -5.25
CA LEU A 479 14.63 -28.53 -6.37
C LEU A 479 15.60 -29.66 -6.03
N GLU A 480 15.65 -30.64 -6.89
CA GLU A 480 16.60 -31.75 -6.85
C GLU A 480 17.14 -31.99 -8.25
N ASP A 481 18.46 -32.12 -8.36
CA ASP A 481 19.11 -32.43 -9.63
C ASP A 481 19.08 -33.95 -9.93
N ARG A 482 19.70 -34.35 -11.05
CA ARG A 482 19.75 -35.73 -11.49
C ARG A 482 20.42 -36.66 -10.47
N ASP A 483 21.42 -36.14 -9.74
CA ASP A 483 22.20 -36.92 -8.77
C ASP A 483 21.57 -36.92 -7.37
N GLY A 484 20.42 -36.25 -7.21
CA GLY A 484 19.68 -36.16 -5.94
C GLY A 484 20.13 -35.02 -5.04
N HIS A 485 21.04 -34.13 -5.50
CA HIS A 485 21.47 -33.00 -4.69
C HIS A 485 20.41 -31.89 -4.65
N PRO A 486 20.16 -31.30 -3.49
CA PRO A 486 19.23 -30.19 -3.38
C PRO A 486 19.76 -28.90 -4.03
N VAL A 487 18.84 -28.16 -4.65
CA VAL A 487 19.07 -26.88 -5.32
C VAL A 487 18.02 -25.87 -4.82
N VAL A 488 18.39 -24.60 -4.72
CA VAL A 488 17.50 -23.53 -4.24
C VAL A 488 17.39 -22.42 -5.28
N PHE A 489 16.16 -22.04 -5.61
CA PHE A 489 15.87 -20.81 -6.34
C PHE A 489 15.10 -19.85 -5.45
N ASP A 490 15.54 -18.60 -5.45
CA ASP A 490 14.89 -17.48 -4.81
C ASP A 490 14.38 -16.51 -5.87
N PHE A 491 13.09 -16.19 -5.82
CA PHE A 491 12.42 -15.41 -6.85
C PHE A 491 12.38 -13.94 -6.49
N LYS A 492 12.60 -13.07 -7.49
CA LYS A 492 12.53 -11.62 -7.28
C LYS A 492 11.77 -10.95 -8.41
N TRP A 493 10.73 -10.22 -8.05
CA TRP A 493 10.00 -9.36 -8.98
C TRP A 493 10.65 -7.98 -9.01
N THR A 494 11.71 -7.82 -9.78
CA THR A 494 12.47 -6.58 -9.88
C THR A 494 13.10 -6.40 -11.25
N THR A 495 13.19 -5.15 -11.71
CA THR A 495 13.92 -4.76 -12.91
C THR A 495 15.38 -4.35 -12.62
N TRP A 496 15.80 -4.39 -11.34
CA TRP A 496 17.14 -4.00 -10.90
C TRP A 496 18.09 -5.19 -10.82
N ALA A 497 18.35 -5.82 -11.97
CA ALA A 497 19.23 -6.99 -12.05
C ALA A 497 20.65 -6.72 -11.59
N LYS A 498 21.20 -5.54 -11.94
CA LYS A 498 22.57 -5.18 -11.56
C LYS A 498 22.82 -5.24 -10.05
N GLY A 499 21.83 -4.89 -9.23
CA GLY A 499 21.94 -4.99 -7.78
C GLY A 499 22.11 -6.44 -7.28
N TYR A 500 21.41 -7.39 -7.88
CA TYR A 500 21.53 -8.80 -7.52
C TYR A 500 22.83 -9.42 -8.09
N GLN A 501 23.26 -9.00 -9.28
CA GLN A 501 24.56 -9.38 -9.83
C GLN A 501 25.69 -8.91 -8.91
N ASN A 502 25.69 -7.64 -8.49
CA ASN A 502 26.67 -7.09 -7.54
C ASN A 502 26.66 -7.84 -6.20
N LYS A 503 25.47 -8.23 -5.68
CA LYS A 503 25.39 -9.04 -4.45
C LYS A 503 26.06 -10.41 -4.60
N LEU A 504 25.92 -11.05 -5.77
CA LEU A 504 26.60 -12.31 -6.06
C LEU A 504 28.12 -12.11 -6.22
N GLU A 505 28.54 -11.10 -7.00
CA GLU A 505 29.93 -10.76 -7.23
C GLU A 505 30.68 -10.41 -5.95
N GLN A 506 30.06 -9.62 -5.06
CA GLN A 506 30.63 -9.19 -3.79
C GLN A 506 30.42 -10.18 -2.62
N ASN A 507 29.92 -11.38 -2.88
CA ASN A 507 29.57 -12.37 -1.86
C ASN A 507 28.59 -11.84 -0.79
N ARG A 508 27.64 -11.00 -1.20
CA ARG A 508 26.60 -10.41 -0.31
C ARG A 508 25.21 -11.00 -0.50
N SER A 509 25.13 -12.19 -1.04
CA SER A 509 23.86 -12.91 -1.26
C SER A 509 23.40 -13.62 0.02
N VAL A 510 23.19 -12.84 1.08
CA VAL A 510 22.86 -13.32 2.42
C VAL A 510 21.73 -14.34 2.41
N GLN A 511 20.61 -14.01 1.77
CA GLN A 511 19.41 -14.84 1.74
C GLN A 511 19.69 -16.21 1.10
N LEU A 512 20.40 -16.26 -0.03
CA LEU A 512 20.75 -17.51 -0.70
C LEU A 512 21.65 -18.38 0.15
N GLU A 513 22.65 -17.81 0.81
CA GLU A 513 23.60 -18.58 1.63
C GLU A 513 22.94 -19.09 2.93
N LEU A 514 22.04 -18.30 3.52
CA LEU A 514 21.23 -18.78 4.64
C LEU A 514 20.31 -19.93 4.20
N TYR A 515 19.63 -19.81 3.08
CA TYR A 515 18.77 -20.89 2.55
C TYR A 515 19.59 -22.15 2.19
N ARG A 516 20.80 -21.98 1.64
CA ARG A 516 21.74 -23.08 1.42
C ARG A 516 21.99 -23.88 2.71
N GLN A 517 22.32 -23.18 3.79
CA GLN A 517 22.61 -23.84 5.08
C GLN A 517 21.36 -24.40 5.74
N MET A 518 20.24 -23.67 5.73
CA MET A 518 18.99 -24.11 6.31
C MET A 518 18.49 -25.40 5.66
N LEU A 519 18.47 -25.45 4.33
CA LEU A 519 18.06 -26.66 3.61
C LEU A 519 19.05 -27.81 3.82
N GLY A 520 20.34 -27.52 3.83
CA GLY A 520 21.40 -28.49 4.10
C GLY A 520 21.24 -29.15 5.47
N GLN A 521 21.02 -28.38 6.53
CA GLN A 521 20.75 -28.92 7.87
C GLN A 521 19.46 -29.75 7.92
N THR A 522 18.39 -29.28 7.26
CA THR A 522 17.09 -29.97 7.23
C THR A 522 17.17 -31.30 6.50
N LYS A 523 17.84 -31.35 5.34
CA LYS A 523 17.97 -32.57 4.54
C LYS A 523 19.16 -33.45 4.92
N LYS A 524 20.10 -32.93 5.75
CA LYS A 524 21.39 -33.56 6.07
C LYS A 524 22.21 -33.88 4.81
N ASP A 525 22.11 -33.01 3.81
CA ASP A 525 22.78 -33.11 2.53
C ASP A 525 23.30 -31.73 2.09
N GLU A 526 24.37 -31.73 1.28
CA GLU A 526 24.98 -30.51 0.83
C GLU A 526 24.20 -29.88 -0.30
N VAL A 527 23.77 -28.61 -0.13
CA VAL A 527 23.14 -27.81 -1.18
C VAL A 527 24.23 -27.19 -2.06
N LYS A 528 24.47 -27.77 -3.22
CA LYS A 528 25.57 -27.37 -4.11
C LYS A 528 25.28 -26.11 -4.93
N ARG A 529 24.02 -25.87 -5.28
CA ARG A 529 23.63 -24.78 -6.17
C ARG A 529 22.49 -23.95 -5.60
N VAL A 530 22.67 -22.63 -5.63
CA VAL A 530 21.64 -21.67 -5.27
C VAL A 530 21.61 -20.53 -6.31
N ALA A 531 20.45 -19.96 -6.57
CA ALA A 531 20.31 -18.94 -7.60
C ALA A 531 19.19 -17.95 -7.30
N TYR A 532 19.36 -16.70 -7.75
CA TYR A 532 18.27 -15.75 -7.92
C TYR A 532 17.62 -15.94 -9.29
N PHE A 533 16.31 -16.05 -9.33
CA PHE A 533 15.56 -15.96 -10.57
C PHE A 533 14.82 -14.63 -10.64
N LEU A 534 15.28 -13.73 -11.51
CA LEU A 534 14.68 -12.42 -11.70
C LEU A 534 13.53 -12.53 -12.70
N MET A 535 12.31 -12.51 -12.18
CA MET A 535 11.10 -12.82 -12.94
C MET A 535 10.84 -11.88 -14.11
N PRO A 536 10.93 -10.52 -13.98
CA PRO A 536 10.71 -9.63 -15.13
C PRO A 536 11.72 -9.78 -16.26
N GLU A 537 12.93 -10.27 -15.97
CA GLU A 537 13.96 -10.55 -16.97
C GLU A 537 13.92 -12.00 -17.45
N ALA A 538 13.14 -12.84 -16.78
CA ALA A 538 13.05 -14.27 -17.04
C ALA A 538 14.42 -14.96 -17.03
N ARG A 539 15.31 -14.59 -16.09
CA ARG A 539 16.72 -14.99 -16.07
C ARG A 539 17.20 -15.43 -14.70
N LEU A 540 18.00 -16.49 -14.70
CA LEU A 540 18.66 -17.07 -13.53
C LEU A 540 20.07 -16.50 -13.37
N TYR A 541 20.41 -16.07 -12.15
CA TYR A 541 21.73 -15.58 -11.78
C TYR A 541 22.27 -16.40 -10.60
N SER A 542 23.47 -16.93 -10.73
CA SER A 542 24.12 -17.77 -9.72
C SER A 542 25.63 -17.66 -9.77
N LYS A 543 26.30 -17.99 -8.67
CA LYS A 543 27.74 -18.24 -8.65
C LYS A 543 28.10 -19.58 -9.32
N GLU A 544 27.22 -20.57 -9.16
CA GLU A 544 27.39 -21.90 -9.72
C GLU A 544 26.87 -21.98 -11.15
N ALA A 545 27.41 -22.91 -11.92
CA ALA A 545 27.05 -23.09 -13.32
C ALA A 545 25.67 -23.76 -13.49
N PHE A 546 24.83 -23.13 -14.30
CA PHE A 546 23.60 -23.68 -14.83
C PHE A 546 23.63 -23.64 -16.36
N LYS A 547 23.04 -24.66 -17.00
CA LYS A 547 22.96 -24.75 -18.46
C LYS A 547 21.77 -23.96 -18.99
N GLY A 548 21.88 -23.48 -20.22
CA GLY A 548 20.77 -22.84 -20.93
C GLY A 548 20.96 -21.34 -21.16
N ARG A 549 20.20 -20.80 -22.12
CA ARG A 549 20.29 -19.39 -22.54
C ARG A 549 19.78 -18.39 -21.53
N TYR A 550 18.97 -18.85 -20.58
CA TYR A 550 18.39 -18.00 -19.53
C TYR A 550 19.22 -18.01 -18.23
N CYS A 551 20.37 -18.64 -18.24
CA CYS A 551 21.25 -18.72 -17.08
C CYS A 551 22.47 -17.81 -17.26
N THR A 552 22.86 -17.12 -16.20
CA THR A 552 24.04 -16.28 -16.14
C THR A 552 24.84 -16.63 -14.90
N GLN A 553 26.09 -17.06 -15.11
CA GLN A 553 27.02 -17.31 -14.01
C GLN A 553 27.75 -16.01 -13.67
N ILE A 554 27.88 -15.72 -12.38
CA ILE A 554 28.58 -14.55 -11.85
C ILE A 554 29.78 -15.04 -11.03
N GLU A 555 30.97 -14.60 -11.39
CA GLU A 555 32.17 -14.88 -10.60
C GLU A 555 32.19 -14.05 -9.34
N SER A 556 32.45 -14.68 -8.20
CA SER A 556 32.56 -13.98 -6.92
C SER A 556 33.99 -13.49 -6.70
N SER A 557 34.10 -12.27 -6.20
CA SER A 557 35.39 -11.66 -5.84
C SER A 557 35.87 -12.03 -4.43
N ASP A 558 35.00 -12.64 -3.63
CA ASP A 558 35.25 -12.99 -2.22
C ASP A 558 34.62 -14.35 -1.89
N ASP A 559 35.38 -15.23 -1.21
CA ASP A 559 34.95 -16.55 -0.77
C ASP A 559 34.82 -16.64 0.77
N SER A 560 34.69 -15.51 1.45
CA SER A 560 34.54 -15.48 2.91
C SER A 560 33.24 -16.18 3.37
N ASN A 561 33.25 -16.71 4.59
CA ASN A 561 32.07 -17.34 5.18
C ASN A 561 31.07 -16.27 5.68
N ILE A 562 30.25 -15.80 4.78
CA ILE A 562 29.24 -14.77 5.03
C ILE A 562 28.27 -15.13 6.18
N VAL A 563 27.92 -16.40 6.32
CA VAL A 563 26.93 -16.82 7.35
C VAL A 563 27.54 -16.74 8.76
N GLU A 564 28.83 -17.07 8.90
CA GLU A 564 29.53 -16.91 10.18
C GLU A 564 29.70 -15.42 10.54
N GLN A 565 30.02 -14.58 9.57
CA GLN A 565 30.09 -13.12 9.77
C GLN A 565 28.75 -12.55 10.20
N LEU A 566 27.64 -12.97 9.57
CA LEU A 566 26.30 -12.60 9.99
C LEU A 566 25.97 -13.04 11.40
N ARG A 567 26.30 -14.28 11.74
CA ARG A 567 26.09 -14.82 13.09
C ARG A 567 26.78 -13.94 14.14
N GLN A 568 28.02 -13.56 13.88
CA GLN A 568 28.78 -12.66 14.76
C GLN A 568 28.13 -11.27 14.83
N GLY A 569 27.68 -10.73 13.70
CA GLY A 569 26.97 -9.45 13.64
C GLY A 569 25.69 -9.45 14.47
N VAL A 570 24.89 -10.51 14.38
CA VAL A 570 23.66 -10.66 15.20
C VAL A 570 24.00 -10.74 16.70
N ILE A 571 25.02 -11.52 17.08
CA ILE A 571 25.45 -11.63 18.47
C ILE A 571 25.95 -10.28 19.00
N TYR A 572 26.67 -9.52 18.18
CA TYR A 572 27.13 -8.18 18.53
C TYR A 572 25.95 -7.22 18.76
N ARG A 573 25.02 -7.14 17.81
CA ARG A 573 23.81 -6.31 17.95
C ARG A 573 22.97 -6.70 19.15
N LYS A 574 22.89 -8.00 19.42
CA LYS A 574 22.21 -8.49 20.61
C LYS A 574 22.86 -7.97 21.89
N LYS A 575 24.18 -8.02 22.00
CA LYS A 575 24.92 -7.49 23.17
C LYS A 575 24.69 -5.98 23.33
N GLN A 576 24.69 -5.20 22.23
CA GLN A 576 24.42 -3.77 22.28
C GLN A 576 23.01 -3.49 22.84
N LEU A 577 21.98 -4.10 22.27
CA LEU A 577 20.59 -3.89 22.70
C LEU A 577 20.36 -4.38 24.13
N ASP A 578 20.94 -5.51 24.54
CA ASP A 578 20.89 -6.02 25.93
C ASP A 578 21.58 -5.06 26.93
N ALA A 579 22.58 -4.32 26.47
CA ALA A 579 23.24 -3.27 27.24
C ALA A 579 22.53 -1.91 27.22
N GLY A 580 21.41 -1.79 26.53
CA GLY A 580 20.66 -0.54 26.39
C GLY A 580 21.31 0.47 25.44
N LEU A 581 22.09 -0.01 24.48
CA LEU A 581 22.71 0.81 23.44
C LEU A 581 22.04 0.55 22.10
N LEU A 582 21.65 1.64 21.40
CA LEU A 582 21.10 1.60 20.06
C LEU A 582 21.88 2.54 19.15
N GLU A 583 22.42 2.05 18.08
CA GLU A 583 22.93 2.85 16.99
C GLU A 583 21.75 3.30 16.12
N MET A 584 21.57 4.61 15.98
CA MET A 584 20.40 5.19 15.34
C MET A 584 20.42 5.08 13.82
N MET A 585 21.61 4.97 13.29
CA MET A 585 21.80 4.94 11.85
C MET A 585 22.60 3.72 11.48
N GLY A 586 22.29 3.15 10.34
CA GLY A 586 23.09 2.09 9.79
C GLY A 586 24.55 2.55 9.66
N PRO A 587 25.40 1.74 9.16
CA PRO A 587 26.83 1.81 9.34
C PRO A 587 27.44 3.12 8.84
N TYR A 588 27.97 3.86 9.77
CA TYR A 588 28.76 5.04 9.50
C TYR A 588 30.24 4.69 9.66
N ASP A 589 31.02 5.17 8.70
CA ASP A 589 32.48 4.99 8.66
C ASP A 589 33.24 5.57 9.88
N GLU A 590 32.56 6.29 10.76
CA GLU A 590 33.13 7.00 11.89
C GLU A 590 32.73 6.45 13.27
N LEU A 591 31.91 5.40 13.34
CA LEU A 591 31.51 4.83 14.62
C LEU A 591 32.58 3.86 15.16
N SER A 592 32.87 3.95 16.44
CA SER A 592 33.77 3.03 17.15
C SER A 592 33.41 1.55 16.91
N TYR A 593 32.13 1.30 16.70
CA TYR A 593 31.56 0.02 16.31
C TYR A 593 32.14 -0.54 15.00
N VAL A 594 32.31 0.28 13.96
CA VAL A 594 32.84 -0.18 12.66
C VAL A 594 34.28 -0.68 12.83
N ASN A 595 35.06 -0.01 13.68
CA ASN A 595 36.41 -0.42 13.97
C ASN A 595 36.46 -1.76 14.74
N GLU A 596 35.56 -1.93 15.72
CA GLU A 596 35.42 -3.20 16.45
C GLU A 596 34.95 -4.34 15.53
N THR A 597 34.08 -4.06 14.57
CA THR A 597 33.58 -5.07 13.64
C THR A 597 34.64 -5.56 12.64
N GLU A 598 35.55 -4.71 12.22
CA GLU A 598 36.66 -5.12 11.35
C GLU A 598 37.60 -6.10 12.07
N ASP A 599 37.93 -5.82 13.32
CA ASP A 599 38.79 -6.69 14.13
C ASP A 599 38.11 -8.01 14.52
N MET A 600 36.79 -8.02 14.64
CA MET A 600 36.00 -9.19 14.98
C MET A 600 35.58 -10.02 13.77
N GLY A 601 35.91 -9.63 12.56
CA GLY A 601 35.50 -10.31 11.32
C GLY A 601 34.00 -10.27 11.07
N LEU A 602 33.31 -9.26 11.60
CA LEU A 602 31.88 -9.09 11.41
C LEU A 602 31.56 -8.78 9.93
N TYR A 603 30.38 -9.20 9.52
CA TYR A 603 29.92 -9.02 8.14
C TYR A 603 29.94 -7.55 7.75
N PRO A 604 30.64 -7.20 6.63
CA PRO A 604 30.78 -5.82 6.18
C PRO A 604 29.51 -5.27 5.52
N LEU A 605 28.31 -5.74 5.91
CA LEU A 605 27.04 -5.13 5.55
C LEU A 605 27.06 -3.64 5.79
N LEU A 606 27.98 -3.27 6.58
CA LEU A 606 28.12 -1.97 7.13
C LEU A 606 29.01 -1.06 6.29
N LYS A 607 29.78 -1.56 5.36
CA LYS A 607 30.47 -0.71 4.39
C LYS A 607 29.52 -0.34 3.27
N ASN A 608 29.25 0.95 3.17
CA ASN A 608 28.53 1.45 2.02
C ASN A 608 29.20 0.98 0.73
N ASP A 609 28.36 0.54 -0.18
CA ASP A 609 28.76 0.34 -1.54
C ASP A 609 29.34 1.63 -2.15
N GLU A 610 29.89 1.52 -3.33
CA GLU A 610 30.61 2.56 -4.07
C GLU A 610 29.89 3.91 -4.20
N THR A 611 28.66 4.06 -3.72
CA THR A 611 27.88 5.31 -3.82
C THR A 611 28.17 6.31 -2.70
N GLY A 612 28.97 5.93 -1.69
CA GLY A 612 29.40 6.84 -0.61
C GLY A 612 28.27 7.54 0.14
N GLY A 613 27.06 7.09 -0.06
CA GLY A 613 25.86 7.73 0.46
C GLY A 613 25.53 7.21 1.85
N LYS A 614 25.54 8.06 2.82
CA LYS A 614 24.94 7.89 4.13
C LYS A 614 23.43 7.70 3.95
N LYS A 615 22.96 6.51 3.58
CA LYS A 615 21.54 6.28 3.41
C LYS A 615 20.98 5.64 4.67
N ALA A 616 20.24 6.44 5.44
CA ALA A 616 19.20 5.91 6.30
C ALA A 616 18.32 4.96 5.46
N ASN A 617 17.70 3.98 6.10
CA ASN A 617 16.72 3.16 5.40
C ASN A 617 15.63 4.05 4.82
N PHE A 618 15.67 4.26 3.51
CA PHE A 618 14.69 5.12 2.80
C PHE A 618 13.25 4.63 3.01
N PHE A 619 13.08 3.35 3.28
CA PHE A 619 11.78 2.73 3.54
C PHE A 619 11.44 2.65 5.02
N SER A 620 12.29 3.18 5.92
CA SER A 620 12.00 3.18 7.35
C SER A 620 10.79 4.04 7.68
N GLN A 621 9.83 3.46 8.37
CA GLN A 621 8.67 4.16 8.91
C GLN A 621 9.03 5.04 10.11
N TYR A 622 10.25 4.90 10.63
CA TYR A 622 10.77 5.58 11.81
C TYR A 622 11.73 6.72 11.49
N GLY A 623 11.72 7.19 10.24
CA GLY A 623 12.57 8.27 9.74
C GLY A 623 12.53 9.57 10.57
N LEU A 624 11.43 9.81 11.31
CA LEU A 624 11.32 10.94 12.23
C LEU A 624 12.32 10.89 13.40
N PHE A 625 12.80 9.70 13.75
CA PHE A 625 13.83 9.52 14.78
C PHE A 625 15.25 9.59 14.20
N LEU A 626 15.37 9.44 12.89
CA LEU A 626 16.62 9.55 12.15
C LEU A 626 16.76 11.03 11.75
N THR A 627 17.63 11.75 12.37
CA THR A 627 17.77 13.18 12.08
C THR A 627 18.82 13.42 11.02
N LYS A 628 18.41 13.80 9.95
CA LYS A 628 18.73 14.88 9.03
C LYS A 628 17.68 14.82 7.93
N MET A 629 16.58 15.50 8.11
CA MET A 629 15.57 15.70 7.07
C MET A 629 16.08 16.55 5.87
N GLN A 630 17.37 16.84 5.79
CA GLN A 630 17.94 17.56 4.65
C GLN A 630 18.27 16.65 3.46
N ASP A 631 18.19 15.33 3.65
CA ASP A 631 18.55 14.35 2.62
C ASP A 631 17.39 13.38 2.29
N LEU A 632 16.16 13.74 2.66
CA LEU A 632 14.94 13.04 2.25
C LEU A 632 14.33 13.70 1.02
#